data_f5b3a532c1144945ab87a2a1692f82e6
#
_entry.id   f5b3a532c1144945ab87a2a1692f82e6
#
_cell.length_a   1.000
_cell.length_b   1.000
_cell.length_c   1.000
_cell.angle_alpha   90.00
_cell.angle_beta   90.00
_cell.angle_gamma   90.00
#
_symmetry.space_group_name_H-M   'P 1'
#
loop_
_entity.id
_entity.type
_entity.pdbx_description
1 polymer ?
#
loop_
_entity_poly.entity_id
_entity_poly.type
_entity_poly.pdbx_seq_one_letter_code
_entity_poly.pdbx_strand_id
1 'polypeptide(L)'
;LSQIFIGEHNFSAFAKKNVSINPKRKIFKSNWIKKRDFYEYTIIGNSFLRNMVRNIVGVHIAYCEDKILYEDIYENLINPKNKRINYIAPPNGLILWNVKY
;
A
#
# COMPACT_ATOMS: atom_id res chain seq x y z
N LEU A 1 8.98 5.63 4.98
CA LEU A 1 8.11 4.45 4.93
C LEU A 1 7.65 4.13 3.51
N SER A 2 7.18 5.14 2.76
CA SER A 2 6.63 4.89 1.42
C SER A 2 7.62 4.22 0.46
N GLN A 3 8.90 4.42 0.64
CA GLN A 3 9.93 3.93 -0.26
C GLN A 3 10.15 2.42 -0.17
N ILE A 4 9.75 1.77 0.91
CA ILE A 4 9.90 0.32 1.03
C ILE A 4 9.03 -0.44 0.04
N PHE A 5 7.96 0.19 -0.47
CA PHE A 5 7.04 -0.45 -1.41
C PHE A 5 7.56 -0.45 -2.85
N ILE A 6 8.62 0.30 -3.13
CA ILE A 6 9.20 0.34 -4.47
C ILE A 6 9.90 -0.99 -4.77
N GLY A 7 9.77 -1.46 -6.00
CA GLY A 7 10.33 -2.72 -6.44
C GLY A 7 9.27 -3.79 -6.63
N GLU A 8 9.73 -5.01 -6.88
CA GLU A 8 8.84 -6.15 -7.03
C GLU A 8 8.65 -6.86 -5.70
N HIS A 9 7.42 -7.00 -5.26
CA HIS A 9 7.07 -7.62 -4.00
C HIS A 9 5.80 -8.45 -4.13
N ASN A 10 5.62 -9.39 -3.19
CA ASN A 10 4.37 -10.08 -3.00
C ASN A 10 3.47 -9.24 -2.09
N PHE A 11 2.44 -8.64 -2.67
CA PHE A 11 1.54 -7.73 -1.95
C PHE A 11 0.31 -8.43 -1.37
N SER A 12 0.35 -9.75 -1.21
CA SER A 12 -0.81 -10.51 -0.71
C SER A 12 -1.31 -10.04 0.66
N ALA A 13 -0.40 -9.59 1.53
CA ALA A 13 -0.78 -9.08 2.85
C ALA A 13 -1.51 -7.74 2.78
N PHE A 14 -1.39 -7.03 1.67
CA PHE A 14 -1.95 -5.68 1.47
C PHE A 14 -3.18 -5.69 0.56
N ALA A 15 -3.71 -6.84 0.23
CA ALA A 15 -4.78 -6.95 -0.75
C ALA A 15 -5.86 -7.91 -0.30
N LYS A 16 -7.04 -7.79 -0.90
CA LYS A 16 -8.09 -8.76 -0.71
C LYS A 16 -7.64 -10.09 -1.30
N LYS A 17 -7.78 -11.17 -0.53
CA LYS A 17 -7.33 -12.49 -0.95
C LYS A 17 -8.05 -12.96 -2.21
N ASN A 18 -7.26 -13.38 -3.19
CA ASN A 18 -7.77 -14.04 -4.40
C ASN A 18 -6.76 -15.11 -4.80
N VAL A 19 -7.10 -16.36 -4.57
CA VAL A 19 -6.19 -17.50 -4.77
C VAL A 19 -5.85 -17.75 -6.23
N SER A 20 -6.64 -17.22 -7.17
CA SER A 20 -6.41 -17.43 -8.60
C SER A 20 -5.49 -16.40 -9.23
N ILE A 21 -5.10 -15.35 -8.48
CA ILE A 21 -4.28 -14.26 -9.00
C ILE A 21 -2.90 -14.28 -8.35
N ASN A 22 -1.86 -14.16 -9.19
CA ASN A 22 -0.49 -13.99 -8.72
C ASN A 22 -0.39 -12.65 -7.96
N PRO A 23 0.01 -12.66 -6.68
CA PRO A 23 0.04 -11.43 -5.88
C PRO A 23 1.28 -10.57 -6.09
N LYS A 24 2.20 -10.97 -6.94
CA LYS A 24 3.41 -10.19 -7.19
C LYS A 24 3.08 -8.99 -8.08
N ARG A 25 3.54 -7.82 -7.63
CA ARG A 25 3.39 -6.57 -8.38
C ARG A 25 4.68 -5.78 -8.28
N LYS A 26 4.93 -4.94 -9.28
CA LYS A 26 6.11 -4.09 -9.30
C LYS A 26 5.68 -2.63 -9.20
N ILE A 27 6.22 -1.96 -8.19
CA ILE A 27 5.95 -0.55 -7.92
C ILE A 27 7.17 0.26 -8.35
N PHE A 28 6.95 1.25 -9.20
CA PHE A 28 8.02 2.11 -9.73
C PHE A 28 8.17 3.39 -8.93
N LYS A 29 7.08 3.88 -8.36
CA LYS A 29 7.09 5.12 -7.59
C LYS A 29 6.09 5.00 -6.44
N SER A 30 6.48 5.47 -5.28
CA SER A 30 5.64 5.49 -4.07
C SER A 30 6.14 6.61 -3.19
N ASN A 31 5.42 7.74 -3.16
CA ASN A 31 5.85 8.88 -2.35
C ASN A 31 4.69 9.80 -2.01
N TRP A 32 4.88 10.54 -0.92
CA TRP A 32 3.96 11.56 -0.46
C TRP A 32 4.50 12.94 -0.80
N ILE A 33 3.60 13.84 -1.17
CA ILE A 33 3.92 15.24 -1.41
C ILE A 33 2.98 16.08 -0.55
N LYS A 34 3.56 17.00 0.22
CA LYS A 34 2.77 17.95 1.00
C LYS A 34 2.32 19.09 0.10
N LYS A 35 1.02 19.24 -0.04
CA LYS A 35 0.40 20.38 -0.72
C LYS A 35 -0.08 21.38 0.32
N ARG A 36 -0.63 22.52 -0.14
CA ARG A 36 -1.04 23.60 0.74
C ARG A 36 -2.09 23.16 1.78
N ASP A 37 -3.10 22.41 1.34
CA ASP A 37 -4.24 22.04 2.17
C ASP A 37 -4.38 20.53 2.35
N PHE A 38 -3.52 19.72 1.73
CA PHE A 38 -3.63 18.25 1.80
C PHE A 38 -2.30 17.57 1.48
N TYR A 39 -2.25 16.27 1.73
CA TYR A 39 -1.14 15.43 1.31
C TYR A 39 -1.55 14.61 0.11
N GLU A 40 -0.67 14.54 -0.87
CA GLU A 40 -0.89 13.75 -2.09
C GLU A 40 0.02 12.53 -2.09
N TYR A 41 -0.57 11.36 -2.23
CA TYR A 41 0.20 10.13 -2.38
C TYR A 41 0.21 9.72 -3.84
N THR A 42 1.39 9.48 -4.38
CA THR A 42 1.58 9.02 -5.74
C THR A 42 2.12 7.61 -5.73
N ILE A 43 1.44 6.71 -6.44
CA ILE A 43 1.92 5.34 -6.64
C ILE A 43 1.82 4.99 -8.12
N ILE A 44 2.89 4.46 -8.65
CA ILE A 44 2.96 4.01 -10.05
C ILE A 44 3.46 2.57 -10.05
N GLY A 45 2.76 1.70 -10.73
CA GLY A 45 3.11 0.29 -10.81
C GLY A 45 2.61 -0.36 -12.08
N ASN A 46 2.99 -1.62 -12.29
CA ASN A 46 2.56 -2.35 -13.49
C ASN A 46 1.09 -2.77 -13.42
N SER A 47 0.57 -3.00 -12.23
CA SER A 47 -0.84 -3.26 -11.97
C SER A 47 -1.06 -3.30 -10.45
N PHE A 48 -2.32 -3.34 -10.02
CA PHE A 48 -2.64 -3.33 -8.59
C PHE A 48 -3.66 -4.41 -8.26
N LEU A 49 -3.46 -5.03 -7.10
CA LEU A 49 -4.43 -5.97 -6.54
C LEU A 49 -5.61 -5.21 -5.95
N ARG A 50 -6.73 -5.91 -5.76
CA ARG A 50 -7.92 -5.33 -5.15
C ARG A 50 -7.61 -4.81 -3.75
N ASN A 51 -7.97 -3.58 -3.48
CA ASN A 51 -7.75 -2.87 -2.21
C ASN A 51 -6.27 -2.63 -1.87
N MET A 52 -5.35 -2.99 -2.75
CA MET A 52 -3.92 -2.87 -2.48
C MET A 52 -3.50 -1.41 -2.17
N VAL A 53 -3.89 -0.47 -3.03
CA VAL A 53 -3.53 0.95 -2.85
C VAL A 53 -4.15 1.49 -1.55
N ARG A 54 -5.41 1.16 -1.29
CA ARG A 54 -6.11 1.60 -0.07
C ARG A 54 -5.46 1.04 1.19
N ASN A 55 -5.00 -0.19 1.15
CA ASN A 55 -4.27 -0.78 2.28
C ASN A 55 -2.92 -0.12 2.48
N ILE A 56 -2.19 0.16 1.40
CA ILE A 56 -0.90 0.85 1.49
C ILE A 56 -1.08 2.23 2.13
N VAL A 57 -2.06 3.00 1.67
CA VAL A 57 -2.37 4.31 2.26
C VAL A 57 -2.80 4.15 3.71
N GLY A 58 -3.64 3.16 3.99
CA GLY A 58 -4.12 2.89 5.35
C GLY A 58 -3.00 2.55 6.32
N VAL A 59 -1.99 1.76 5.88
CA VAL A 59 -0.82 1.44 6.72
C VAL A 59 0.01 2.68 7.01
N HIS A 60 0.15 3.60 6.04
CA HIS A 60 0.85 4.86 6.29
C HIS A 60 0.15 5.67 7.38
N ILE A 61 -1.17 5.77 7.30
CA ILE A 61 -1.96 6.49 8.30
C ILE A 61 -1.82 5.81 9.67
N ALA A 62 -1.95 4.49 9.71
CA ALA A 62 -1.82 3.73 10.95
C ALA A 62 -0.44 3.88 11.57
N TYR A 63 0.60 3.91 10.75
CA TYR A 63 1.97 4.12 11.22
C TYR A 63 2.13 5.50 11.85
N CYS A 64 1.56 6.53 11.22
CA CYS A 64 1.60 7.89 11.76
C CYS A 64 0.81 8.02 13.06
N GLU A 65 -0.19 7.17 13.27
CA GLU A 65 -1.00 7.14 14.50
C GLU A 65 -0.49 6.14 15.53
N ASP A 66 0.70 5.60 15.34
CA ASP A 66 1.34 4.61 16.21
C ASP A 66 0.53 3.33 16.41
N LYS A 67 -0.29 2.97 15.43
CA LYS A 67 -1.12 1.75 15.48
C LYS A 67 -0.42 0.51 14.96
N ILE A 68 0.67 0.70 14.20
CA ILE A 68 1.45 -0.40 13.63
C ILE A 68 2.92 0.00 13.58
N LEU A 69 3.80 -0.96 13.79
CA LEU A 69 5.25 -0.72 13.77
C LEU A 69 5.78 -0.87 12.36
N TYR A 70 6.85 -0.13 12.06
CA TYR A 70 7.55 -0.23 10.79
C TYR A 70 7.97 -1.67 10.49
N GLU A 71 8.50 -2.36 11.50
CA GLU A 71 8.98 -3.74 11.36
C GLU A 71 7.86 -4.68 10.92
N ASP A 72 6.65 -4.47 11.41
CA ASP A 72 5.49 -5.29 11.02
C ASP A 72 5.11 -5.08 9.57
N ILE A 73 5.16 -3.83 9.12
CA ILE A 73 4.87 -3.50 7.72
C ILE A 73 5.91 -4.13 6.81
N TYR A 74 7.18 -3.95 7.13
CA TYR A 74 8.29 -4.45 6.34
C TYR A 74 8.29 -5.97 6.27
N GLU A 75 8.05 -6.64 7.40
CA GLU A 75 8.00 -8.10 7.48
C GLU A 75 6.88 -8.67 6.58
N ASN A 76 5.71 -8.05 6.59
CA ASN A 76 4.60 -8.49 5.76
C ASN A 76 4.84 -8.24 4.27
N LEU A 77 5.72 -7.31 3.94
CA LEU A 77 6.08 -7.04 2.55
C LEU A 77 7.10 -8.05 2.03
N ILE A 78 8.09 -8.40 2.85
CA ILE A 78 9.17 -9.30 2.45
C ILE A 78 8.76 -10.76 2.58
N ASN A 79 8.08 -11.11 3.68
CA ASN A 79 7.73 -12.49 4.00
C ASN A 79 6.26 -12.56 4.44
N PRO A 80 5.31 -12.38 3.50
CA PRO A 80 3.90 -12.42 3.85
C PRO A 80 3.53 -13.81 4.37
N LYS A 81 3.03 -13.82 5.59
CA LYS A 81 2.49 -15.01 6.23
C LYS A 81 0.98 -14.87 6.16
N ASN A 82 0.24 -15.80 5.80
CA ASN A 82 -1.23 -15.85 5.67
C ASN A 82 -2.04 -14.85 6.53
N LYS A 83 -1.39 -13.81 7.03
CA LYS A 83 -1.98 -12.77 7.86
C LYS A 83 -2.07 -11.48 7.06
N ARG A 84 -3.28 -11.03 6.88
CA ARG A 84 -3.57 -9.83 6.11
C ARG A 84 -3.48 -8.58 6.98
N ILE A 85 -2.84 -7.55 6.47
CA ILE A 85 -2.88 -6.22 7.08
C ILE A 85 -4.23 -5.60 6.73
N ASN A 86 -4.97 -5.17 7.73
CA ASN A 86 -6.32 -4.65 7.53
C ASN A 86 -6.46 -3.21 8.04
N TYR A 87 -5.72 -2.30 7.41
CA TYR A 87 -5.81 -0.86 7.68
C TYR A 87 -6.23 -0.16 6.39
N ILE A 88 -7.49 -0.34 6.01
CA ILE A 88 -8.00 0.19 4.74
C ILE A 88 -8.40 1.64 4.91
N ALA A 89 -7.84 2.53 4.10
CA ALA A 89 -8.21 3.95 4.10
C ALA A 89 -9.69 4.10 3.68
N PRO A 90 -10.45 5.02 4.32
CA PRO A 90 -11.84 5.26 3.93
C PRO A 90 -11.94 5.73 2.48
N PRO A 91 -12.92 5.25 1.71
CA PRO A 91 -13.05 5.64 0.30
C PRO A 91 -13.29 7.13 0.10
N ASN A 92 -13.99 7.76 1.02
CA ASN A 92 -14.31 9.18 0.92
C ASN A 92 -13.13 10.11 1.21
N GLY A 93 -12.07 9.58 1.83
CA GLY A 93 -10.85 10.35 2.07
C GLY A 93 -9.78 10.08 1.03
N LEU A 94 -10.04 9.19 0.07
CA LEU A 94 -9.05 8.76 -0.90
C LEU A 94 -9.49 9.12 -2.31
N ILE A 95 -8.81 10.09 -2.90
CA ILE A 95 -8.99 10.45 -4.30
C ILE A 95 -7.93 9.70 -5.10
N LEU A 96 -8.35 8.70 -5.88
CA LEU A 96 -7.45 7.94 -6.72
C LEU A 96 -7.20 8.71 -8.00
N TRP A 97 -6.10 9.44 -8.01
CA TRP A 97 -5.63 10.13 -9.20
C TRP A 97 -4.44 9.38 -9.74
N ASN A 98 -4.31 9.31 -11.05
CA ASN A 98 -3.10 8.81 -11.70
C ASN A 98 -2.68 7.42 -11.22
N VAL A 99 -3.60 6.48 -11.24
CA VAL A 99 -3.21 5.08 -11.20
C VAL A 99 -2.67 4.78 -12.59
N LYS A 100 -1.35 4.76 -12.71
CA LYS A 100 -0.68 4.46 -13.98
C LYS A 100 -0.14 3.06 -13.96
N TYR A 101 -0.43 2.38 -15.01
CA TYR A 101 0.05 1.03 -15.24
C TYR A 101 1.22 1.03 -16.21
#